data_a82fad6f4f47e8a20c588d44667da174
#
_entry.id   a82fad6f4f47e8a20c588d44667da174
#
_cell.length_a   1.000
_cell.length_b   1.000
_cell.length_c   1.000
_cell.angle_alpha   90.00
_cell.angle_beta   90.00
_cell.angle_gamma   90.00
#
_symmetry.space_group_name_H-M   'P 1'
#
loop_
_entity.id
_entity.type
_entity.pdbx_description
1 polymer ?
#
loop_
_entity_poly.entity_id
_entity_poly.type
_entity_poly.pdbx_seq_one_letter_code
_entity_poly.pdbx_strand_id
1 'polypeptide(L)'
;MSDTLSAPKTPHPPAPDPDAEPPTAIDDAIDARFENADFSNQRFLRSSIRRIELHLCRLTGVELAEATWNDVALTECRADFAGFRHAKLKRVVFQECRLEEADFAGAALTDVVFDRCELRRASFSSCRIERVELRGCGLAELVGVESLRGVRMPWNDILENAPLFAQGLGIQVLADE
;
A
#
# COMPACT_ATOMS: atom_id res chain seq x y z
N MET A 1 -15.27 6.12 -24.65
CA MET A 1 -16.17 5.99 -23.49
C MET A 1 -15.26 6.00 -22.27
N SER A 2 -15.24 7.12 -21.57
CA SER A 2 -14.36 7.33 -20.42
C SER A 2 -15.03 6.69 -19.20
N ASP A 3 -14.65 5.46 -18.88
CA ASP A 3 -14.97 4.90 -17.56
C ASP A 3 -14.12 5.61 -16.51
N THR A 4 -14.61 6.75 -16.05
CA THR A 4 -14.12 7.38 -14.84
C THR A 4 -14.55 6.50 -13.67
N LEU A 5 -13.75 5.45 -13.40
CA LEU A 5 -13.88 4.74 -12.13
C LEU A 5 -13.66 5.79 -11.02
N SER A 6 -14.70 6.03 -10.25
CA SER A 6 -14.59 6.91 -9.09
C SER A 6 -13.46 6.39 -8.21
N ALA A 7 -12.60 7.29 -7.74
CA ALA A 7 -11.57 6.94 -6.75
C ALA A 7 -12.24 6.12 -5.64
N PRO A 8 -11.58 5.08 -5.12
CA PRO A 8 -12.13 4.36 -3.98
C PRO A 8 -12.46 5.38 -2.89
N LYS A 9 -13.69 5.33 -2.39
CA LYS A 9 -14.12 6.24 -1.32
C LYS A 9 -13.15 6.01 -0.16
N THR A 10 -12.50 7.06 0.28
CA THR A 10 -11.69 7.02 1.50
C THR A 10 -12.56 6.40 2.61
N PRO A 11 -12.11 5.33 3.27
CA PRO A 11 -12.82 4.81 4.42
C PRO A 11 -12.98 5.95 5.43
N HIS A 12 -14.18 6.17 5.88
CA HIS A 12 -14.45 7.19 6.88
C HIS A 12 -15.00 6.47 8.11
N PRO A 13 -14.16 6.17 9.10
CA PRO A 13 -14.62 5.60 10.35
C PRO A 13 -15.59 6.57 11.04
N PRO A 14 -16.53 6.12 11.83
CA PRO A 14 -17.33 7.00 12.68
C PRO A 14 -16.40 7.86 13.54
N ALA A 15 -16.85 9.05 13.89
CA ALA A 15 -16.09 9.92 14.79
C ALA A 15 -15.74 9.13 16.05
N PRO A 16 -14.46 9.15 16.50
CA PRO A 16 -14.06 8.42 17.70
C PRO A 16 -14.90 8.90 18.89
N ASP A 17 -15.30 7.96 19.71
CA ASP A 17 -15.93 8.29 21.00
C ASP A 17 -14.90 9.09 21.83
N PRO A 18 -15.19 10.36 22.21
CA PRO A 18 -14.23 11.19 22.93
C PRO A 18 -13.83 10.63 24.28
N ASP A 19 -14.63 9.70 24.84
CA ASP A 19 -14.39 9.08 26.14
C ASP A 19 -13.79 7.68 26.02
N ALA A 20 -13.61 7.12 24.80
CA ALA A 20 -12.98 5.83 24.60
C ALA A 20 -11.45 5.96 24.71
N GLU A 21 -10.82 5.11 25.50
CA GLU A 21 -9.36 4.97 25.43
C GLU A 21 -8.96 4.52 24.02
N PRO A 22 -7.94 5.18 23.42
CA PRO A 22 -7.48 4.77 22.10
C PRO A 22 -7.03 3.31 22.14
N PRO A 23 -7.39 2.51 21.12
CA PRO A 23 -6.96 1.14 21.06
C PRO A 23 -5.42 1.07 21.06
N THR A 24 -4.85 0.25 21.91
CA THR A 24 -3.39 0.09 22.04
C THR A 24 -2.79 -0.88 21.04
N ALA A 25 -3.63 -1.59 20.31
CA ALA A 25 -3.22 -2.57 19.31
C ALA A 25 -4.06 -2.42 18.03
N ILE A 26 -3.43 -2.64 16.90
CA ILE A 26 -4.09 -2.64 15.58
C ILE A 26 -4.72 -4.00 15.26
N ASP A 27 -4.39 -5.03 16.05
CA ASP A 27 -4.84 -6.40 15.84
C ASP A 27 -6.36 -6.51 16.04
N ASP A 28 -7.04 -7.03 15.02
CA ASP A 28 -8.51 -7.16 14.97
C ASP A 28 -9.28 -5.84 15.21
N ALA A 29 -8.64 -4.69 15.02
CA ALA A 29 -9.25 -3.39 15.23
C ALA A 29 -10.38 -3.11 14.21
N ILE A 30 -11.47 -2.53 14.73
CA ILE A 30 -12.64 -2.12 13.93
C ILE A 30 -13.05 -0.70 14.35
N ASP A 31 -13.35 0.15 13.34
CA ASP A 31 -13.86 1.50 13.57
C ASP A 31 -12.95 2.36 14.47
N ALA A 32 -11.65 2.35 14.19
CA ALA A 32 -10.68 3.05 15.01
C ALA A 32 -9.83 4.04 14.20
N ARG A 33 -9.32 5.05 14.88
CA ARG A 33 -8.33 5.99 14.38
C ARG A 33 -7.12 5.99 15.28
N PHE A 34 -5.96 5.88 14.66
CA PHE A 34 -4.67 5.96 15.33
C PHE A 34 -3.92 7.20 14.82
N GLU A 35 -3.40 7.99 15.72
CA GLU A 35 -2.59 9.15 15.41
C GLU A 35 -1.27 9.09 16.18
N ASN A 36 -0.16 9.28 15.47
CA ASN A 36 1.19 9.21 16.05
C ASN A 36 1.51 7.92 16.82
N ALA A 37 0.79 6.83 16.57
CA ALA A 37 1.02 5.54 17.23
C ALA A 37 2.25 4.82 16.68
N ASP A 38 2.91 4.04 17.53
CA ASP A 38 4.09 3.25 17.15
C ASP A 38 3.80 1.75 17.22
N PHE A 39 3.73 1.11 16.06
CA PHE A 39 3.55 -0.32 15.86
C PHE A 39 4.82 -0.97 15.28
N SER A 40 5.97 -0.29 15.34
CA SER A 40 7.22 -0.78 14.75
C SER A 40 7.60 -2.15 15.29
N ASN A 41 8.01 -3.04 14.37
CA ASN A 41 8.45 -4.41 14.65
C ASN A 41 7.41 -5.29 15.40
N GLN A 42 6.16 -4.86 15.44
CA GLN A 42 5.09 -5.70 16.00
C GLN A 42 4.61 -6.74 14.97
N ARG A 43 3.97 -7.79 15.48
CA ARG A 43 3.50 -8.91 14.67
C ARG A 43 2.00 -9.06 14.80
N PHE A 44 1.29 -8.85 13.70
CA PHE A 44 -0.16 -8.97 13.58
C PHE A 44 -0.54 -9.96 12.48
N LEU A 45 0.02 -11.16 12.58
CA LEU A 45 -0.18 -12.22 11.59
C LEU A 45 -1.64 -12.66 11.56
N ARG A 46 -2.22 -12.77 10.34
CA ARG A 46 -3.61 -13.19 10.13
C ARG A 46 -4.65 -12.29 10.77
N SER A 47 -4.28 -11.12 11.24
CA SER A 47 -5.19 -10.15 11.83
C SER A 47 -6.26 -9.70 10.84
N SER A 48 -7.39 -9.20 11.35
CA SER A 48 -8.47 -8.65 10.56
C SER A 48 -8.74 -7.21 10.99
N ILE A 49 -8.44 -6.28 10.12
CA ILE A 49 -8.56 -4.84 10.36
C ILE A 49 -9.64 -4.26 9.46
N ARG A 50 -10.57 -3.47 10.03
CA ARG A 50 -11.67 -2.89 9.26
C ARG A 50 -11.97 -1.46 9.66
N ARG A 51 -12.15 -0.60 8.65
CA ARG A 51 -12.53 0.81 8.83
C ARG A 51 -11.61 1.53 9.79
N ILE A 52 -10.31 1.53 9.46
CA ILE A 52 -9.24 2.10 10.28
C ILE A 52 -8.61 3.27 9.55
N GLU A 53 -8.36 4.34 10.27
CA GLU A 53 -7.47 5.42 9.83
C GLU A 53 -6.18 5.41 10.66
N LEU A 54 -5.05 5.49 9.96
CA LEU A 54 -3.73 5.62 10.54
C LEU A 54 -3.12 6.92 10.02
N HIS A 55 -2.79 7.85 10.91
CA HIS A 55 -2.17 9.11 10.56
C HIS A 55 -0.87 9.32 11.34
N LEU A 56 0.21 9.64 10.62
CA LEU A 56 1.55 9.86 11.20
C LEU A 56 2.07 8.66 12.04
N CYS A 57 1.54 7.45 11.79
CA CYS A 57 1.92 6.26 12.55
C CYS A 57 3.23 5.64 12.04
N ARG A 58 3.91 4.93 12.94
CA ARG A 58 5.09 4.13 12.62
C ARG A 58 4.71 2.66 12.55
N LEU A 59 4.97 2.06 11.39
CA LEU A 59 4.76 0.63 11.10
C LEU A 59 6.04 0.01 10.54
N THR A 60 7.20 0.60 10.83
CA THR A 60 8.49 0.10 10.32
C THR A 60 8.74 -1.32 10.79
N GLY A 61 8.96 -2.24 9.86
CA GLY A 61 9.18 -3.65 10.16
C GLY A 61 7.99 -4.38 10.77
N VAL A 62 6.78 -3.83 10.69
CA VAL A 62 5.57 -4.53 11.14
C VAL A 62 5.33 -5.78 10.30
N GLU A 63 4.96 -6.89 10.93
CA GLU A 63 4.63 -8.14 10.24
C GLU A 63 3.11 -8.33 10.16
N LEU A 64 2.57 -8.27 8.97
CA LEU A 64 1.14 -8.37 8.63
C LEU A 64 0.87 -9.51 7.64
N ALA A 65 1.70 -10.56 7.68
CA ALA A 65 1.53 -11.69 6.76
C ALA A 65 0.16 -12.35 6.94
N GLU A 66 -0.49 -12.64 5.82
CA GLU A 66 -1.84 -13.24 5.75
C GLU A 66 -2.95 -12.37 6.39
N ALA A 67 -2.66 -11.12 6.77
CA ALA A 67 -3.66 -10.21 7.35
C ALA A 67 -4.74 -9.85 6.31
N THR A 68 -5.92 -9.48 6.81
CA THR A 68 -7.04 -9.02 5.99
C THR A 68 -7.39 -7.58 6.37
N TRP A 69 -7.17 -6.67 5.47
CA TRP A 69 -7.47 -5.25 5.64
C TRP A 69 -8.63 -4.84 4.74
N ASN A 70 -9.67 -4.24 5.32
CA ASN A 70 -10.81 -3.72 4.58
C ASN A 70 -11.10 -2.29 5.02
N ASP A 71 -11.22 -1.38 4.06
CA ASP A 71 -11.56 0.02 4.33
C ASP A 71 -10.52 0.67 5.27
N VAL A 72 -9.25 0.68 4.86
CA VAL A 72 -8.14 1.21 5.68
C VAL A 72 -7.48 2.37 4.94
N ALA A 73 -7.25 3.47 5.65
CA ALA A 73 -6.49 4.61 5.16
C ALA A 73 -5.23 4.84 5.99
N LEU A 74 -4.10 4.96 5.32
CA LEU A 74 -2.83 5.37 5.90
C LEU A 74 -2.43 6.70 5.29
N THR A 75 -2.16 7.69 6.13
CA THR A 75 -1.69 9.01 5.69
C THR A 75 -0.41 9.38 6.43
N GLU A 76 0.63 9.76 5.67
CA GLU A 76 1.94 10.18 6.21
C GLU A 76 2.57 9.15 7.17
N CYS A 77 2.29 7.87 6.95
CA CYS A 77 2.82 6.80 7.79
C CYS A 77 4.19 6.31 7.31
N ARG A 78 4.99 5.79 8.25
CA ARG A 78 6.25 5.11 7.95
C ARG A 78 6.06 3.61 8.07
N ALA A 79 6.07 2.92 6.96
CA ALA A 79 5.90 1.46 6.86
C ALA A 79 7.08 0.82 6.08
N ASP A 80 8.26 1.38 6.22
CA ASP A 80 9.49 0.81 5.66
C ASP A 80 9.68 -0.62 6.22
N PHE A 81 10.06 -1.56 5.35
CA PHE A 81 10.22 -3.00 5.70
C PHE A 81 8.96 -3.69 6.22
N ALA A 82 7.78 -3.11 6.03
CA ALA A 82 6.54 -3.74 6.46
C ALA A 82 6.24 -5.01 5.64
N GLY A 83 5.89 -6.10 6.32
CA GLY A 83 5.63 -7.40 5.70
C GLY A 83 4.14 -7.65 5.47
N PHE A 84 3.66 -7.45 4.24
CA PHE A 84 2.28 -7.74 3.80
C PHE A 84 2.17 -9.05 3.00
N ARG A 85 3.09 -10.00 3.18
CA ARG A 85 3.10 -11.25 2.41
C ARG A 85 1.77 -11.98 2.53
N HIS A 86 1.20 -12.35 1.36
CA HIS A 86 -0.09 -13.04 1.26
C HIS A 86 -1.27 -12.32 1.93
N ALA A 87 -1.12 -11.07 2.30
CA ALA A 87 -2.21 -10.26 2.86
C ALA A 87 -3.31 -10.01 1.82
N LYS A 88 -4.51 -9.75 2.31
CA LYS A 88 -5.67 -9.36 1.50
C LYS A 88 -6.01 -7.91 1.82
N LEU A 89 -5.69 -7.01 0.90
CA LEU A 89 -5.97 -5.58 1.03
C LEU A 89 -7.14 -5.22 0.11
N LYS A 90 -8.24 -4.75 0.68
CA LYS A 90 -9.43 -4.35 -0.07
C LYS A 90 -9.88 -2.95 0.35
N ARG A 91 -10.01 -2.05 -0.62
CA ARG A 91 -10.29 -0.63 -0.39
C ARG A 91 -9.33 0.00 0.61
N VAL A 92 -8.04 -0.07 0.26
CA VAL A 92 -6.97 0.49 1.09
C VAL A 92 -6.32 1.66 0.36
N VAL A 93 -6.08 2.74 1.09
CA VAL A 93 -5.39 3.92 0.57
C VAL A 93 -4.11 4.14 1.37
N PHE A 94 -2.99 4.19 0.68
CA PHE A 94 -1.72 4.67 1.20
C PHE A 94 -1.47 6.05 0.59
N GLN A 95 -1.43 7.08 1.41
CA GLN A 95 -1.19 8.45 0.97
C GLN A 95 0.05 9.02 1.67
N GLU A 96 1.00 9.50 0.87
CA GLU A 96 2.25 10.10 1.36
C GLU A 96 3.01 9.19 2.34
N CYS A 97 2.89 7.87 2.14
CA CYS A 97 3.52 6.88 3.01
C CYS A 97 4.91 6.48 2.51
N ARG A 98 5.80 6.17 3.46
CA ARG A 98 7.05 5.50 3.17
C ARG A 98 6.86 4.00 3.28
N LEU A 99 7.13 3.29 2.20
CA LEU A 99 6.98 1.86 2.03
C LEU A 99 8.25 1.25 1.42
N GLU A 100 9.40 1.85 1.73
CA GLU A 100 10.69 1.37 1.23
C GLU A 100 10.94 -0.06 1.71
N GLU A 101 11.29 -0.95 0.77
CA GLU A 101 11.50 -2.38 1.03
C GLU A 101 10.27 -3.10 1.66
N ALA A 102 9.07 -2.54 1.55
CA ALA A 102 7.87 -3.24 1.99
C ALA A 102 7.61 -4.47 1.13
N ASP A 103 7.18 -5.57 1.75
CA ASP A 103 7.00 -6.85 1.07
C ASP A 103 5.51 -7.20 0.90
N PHE A 104 5.00 -6.98 -0.32
CA PHE A 104 3.65 -7.37 -0.72
C PHE A 104 3.61 -8.73 -1.45
N ALA A 105 4.68 -9.52 -1.44
CA ALA A 105 4.74 -10.75 -2.22
C ALA A 105 3.54 -11.68 -1.96
N GLY A 106 2.88 -12.10 -3.04
CA GLY A 106 1.70 -12.97 -2.98
C GLY A 106 0.43 -12.29 -2.46
N ALA A 107 0.46 -11.01 -2.14
CA ALA A 107 -0.72 -10.30 -1.66
C ALA A 107 -1.81 -10.17 -2.72
N ALA A 108 -3.07 -10.07 -2.26
CA ALA A 108 -4.21 -9.75 -3.09
C ALA A 108 -4.64 -8.30 -2.84
N LEU A 109 -4.49 -7.45 -3.85
CA LEU A 109 -4.77 -6.03 -3.80
C LEU A 109 -6.02 -5.74 -4.64
N THR A 110 -7.12 -5.33 -4.00
CA THR A 110 -8.38 -5.00 -4.67
C THR A 110 -8.83 -3.60 -4.26
N ASP A 111 -9.05 -2.71 -5.21
CA ASP A 111 -9.38 -1.31 -4.95
C ASP A 111 -8.34 -0.62 -4.04
N VAL A 112 -7.06 -0.74 -4.38
CA VAL A 112 -5.95 -0.15 -3.59
C VAL A 112 -5.35 1.03 -4.32
N VAL A 113 -5.08 2.10 -3.59
CA VAL A 113 -4.41 3.30 -4.11
C VAL A 113 -3.13 3.55 -3.33
N PHE A 114 -2.05 3.76 -4.06
CA PHE A 114 -0.83 4.34 -3.56
C PHE A 114 -0.69 5.73 -4.17
N ASP A 115 -0.79 6.77 -3.35
CA ASP A 115 -0.70 8.17 -3.76
C ASP A 115 0.51 8.82 -3.10
N ARG A 116 1.47 9.27 -3.92
CA ARG A 116 2.72 9.90 -3.48
C ARG A 116 3.49 9.08 -2.43
N CYS A 117 3.53 7.78 -2.63
CA CYS A 117 4.24 6.87 -1.75
C CYS A 117 5.68 6.60 -2.23
N GLU A 118 6.58 6.37 -1.28
CA GLU A 118 7.94 5.91 -1.56
C GLU A 118 7.96 4.37 -1.52
N LEU A 119 8.05 3.74 -2.70
CA LEU A 119 8.02 2.29 -2.89
C LEU A 119 9.36 1.72 -3.35
N ARG A 120 10.45 2.44 -3.12
CA ARG A 120 11.79 1.99 -3.52
C ARG A 120 12.08 0.60 -2.95
N ARG A 121 12.49 -0.32 -3.83
CA ARG A 121 12.76 -1.73 -3.51
C ARG A 121 11.60 -2.51 -2.89
N ALA A 122 10.39 -1.96 -2.89
CA ALA A 122 9.21 -2.73 -2.46
C ALA A 122 8.98 -3.93 -3.40
N SER A 123 8.49 -5.03 -2.84
CA SER A 123 8.22 -6.26 -3.59
C SER A 123 6.74 -6.45 -3.86
N PHE A 124 6.38 -6.55 -5.14
CA PHE A 124 5.04 -6.94 -5.61
C PHE A 124 5.03 -8.31 -6.28
N SER A 125 6.06 -9.12 -6.04
CA SER A 125 6.19 -10.43 -6.66
C SER A 125 4.95 -11.31 -6.45
N SER A 126 4.43 -11.88 -7.54
CA SER A 126 3.25 -12.77 -7.51
C SER A 126 1.98 -12.14 -6.90
N CYS A 127 1.88 -10.81 -6.84
CA CYS A 127 0.66 -10.12 -6.42
C CYS A 127 -0.50 -10.42 -7.37
N ARG A 128 -1.70 -10.48 -6.81
CA ARG A 128 -2.94 -10.40 -7.58
C ARG A 128 -3.50 -9.00 -7.47
N ILE A 129 -3.63 -8.34 -8.61
CA ILE A 129 -3.98 -6.91 -8.71
C ILE A 129 -5.34 -6.77 -9.40
N GLU A 130 -6.26 -6.07 -8.73
CA GLU A 130 -7.55 -5.72 -9.28
C GLU A 130 -7.88 -4.28 -8.91
N ARG A 131 -8.01 -3.39 -9.91
CA ARG A 131 -8.29 -1.96 -9.73
C ARG A 131 -7.32 -1.27 -8.76
N VAL A 132 -6.02 -1.39 -9.01
CA VAL A 132 -4.96 -0.74 -8.24
C VAL A 132 -4.46 0.49 -9.00
N GLU A 133 -4.16 1.54 -8.27
CA GLU A 133 -3.57 2.77 -8.79
C GLU A 133 -2.27 3.10 -8.09
N LEU A 134 -1.28 3.54 -8.88
CA LEU A 134 -0.03 4.14 -8.42
C LEU A 134 0.02 5.57 -8.98
N ARG A 135 0.14 6.58 -8.12
CA ARG A 135 0.15 7.99 -8.51
C ARG A 135 1.30 8.72 -7.82
N GLY A 136 2.21 9.30 -8.61
CA GLY A 136 3.33 10.08 -8.07
C GLY A 136 4.23 9.29 -7.11
N CYS A 137 4.37 7.99 -7.32
CA CYS A 137 5.13 7.11 -6.45
C CYS A 137 6.58 6.95 -6.90
N GLY A 138 7.51 6.92 -5.93
CA GLY A 138 8.90 6.52 -6.17
C GLY A 138 9.01 5.01 -6.33
N LEU A 139 9.31 4.52 -7.55
CA LEU A 139 9.31 3.09 -7.87
C LEU A 139 10.73 2.53 -8.10
N ALA A 140 11.78 3.24 -7.71
CA ALA A 140 13.15 2.83 -7.97
C ALA A 140 13.42 1.41 -7.43
N GLU A 141 14.02 0.56 -8.27
CA GLU A 141 14.40 -0.82 -7.91
C GLU A 141 13.22 -1.70 -7.43
N LEU A 142 11.98 -1.37 -7.78
CA LEU A 142 10.79 -2.15 -7.41
C LEU A 142 10.90 -3.57 -7.94
N VAL A 143 10.52 -4.55 -7.12
CA VAL A 143 10.62 -5.99 -7.43
C VAL A 143 9.25 -6.55 -7.81
N GLY A 144 9.20 -7.42 -8.82
CA GLY A 144 7.95 -8.05 -9.26
C GLY A 144 7.11 -7.16 -10.18
N VAL A 145 7.76 -6.35 -11.00
CA VAL A 145 7.13 -5.41 -11.96
C VAL A 145 6.15 -6.14 -12.89
N GLU A 146 6.43 -7.38 -13.25
CA GLU A 146 5.57 -8.25 -14.06
C GLU A 146 4.20 -8.48 -13.43
N SER A 147 4.09 -8.36 -12.11
CA SER A 147 2.82 -8.48 -11.37
C SER A 147 1.97 -7.20 -11.43
N LEU A 148 2.54 -6.06 -11.86
CA LEU A 148 1.82 -4.79 -12.00
C LEU A 148 0.89 -4.74 -13.23
N ARG A 149 0.66 -5.86 -13.90
CA ARG A 149 -0.24 -5.91 -15.05
C ARG A 149 -1.66 -5.47 -14.65
N GLY A 150 -2.18 -4.45 -15.33
CA GLY A 150 -3.50 -3.89 -15.08
C GLY A 150 -3.54 -2.77 -14.03
N VAL A 151 -2.41 -2.39 -13.47
CA VAL A 151 -2.29 -1.18 -12.64
C VAL A 151 -2.58 0.05 -13.49
N ARG A 152 -3.22 1.05 -12.89
CA ARG A 152 -3.46 2.36 -13.50
C ARG A 152 -2.46 3.37 -12.96
N MET A 153 -1.87 4.13 -13.86
CA MET A 153 -0.85 5.15 -13.54
C MET A 153 -1.05 6.39 -14.39
N PRO A 154 -0.70 7.60 -13.88
CA PRO A 154 -0.56 8.79 -14.71
C PRO A 154 0.49 8.60 -15.80
N TRP A 155 0.30 9.25 -16.94
CA TRP A 155 1.22 9.11 -18.07
C TRP A 155 2.67 9.54 -17.73
N ASN A 156 2.82 10.62 -16.96
CA ASN A 156 4.15 11.10 -16.56
C ASN A 156 4.88 10.04 -15.71
N ASP A 157 4.18 9.40 -14.78
CA ASP A 157 4.75 8.35 -13.92
C ASP A 157 5.21 7.14 -14.75
N ILE A 158 4.49 6.82 -15.85
CA ILE A 158 4.89 5.77 -16.79
C ILE A 158 6.20 6.15 -17.49
N LEU A 159 6.31 7.38 -17.96
CA LEU A 159 7.51 7.86 -18.64
C LEU A 159 8.73 7.88 -17.72
N GLU A 160 8.58 8.37 -16.51
CA GLU A 160 9.65 8.41 -15.50
C GLU A 160 10.17 7.01 -15.13
N ASN A 161 9.28 6.02 -15.13
CA ASN A 161 9.61 4.63 -14.76
C ASN A 161 9.73 3.70 -15.97
N ALA A 162 9.79 4.22 -17.20
CA ALA A 162 9.87 3.41 -18.42
C ALA A 162 11.02 2.39 -18.43
N PRO A 163 12.24 2.71 -17.96
CA PRO A 163 13.31 1.71 -17.89
C PRO A 163 12.99 0.54 -16.96
N LEU A 164 12.34 0.80 -15.82
CA LEU A 164 11.90 -0.22 -14.87
C LEU A 164 10.88 -1.17 -15.53
N PHE A 165 9.90 -0.62 -16.25
CA PHE A 165 8.89 -1.43 -16.94
C PHE A 165 9.49 -2.22 -18.11
N ALA A 166 10.42 -1.61 -18.87
CA ALA A 166 11.15 -2.30 -19.93
C ALA A 166 11.90 -3.52 -19.38
N GLN A 167 12.63 -3.33 -18.27
CA GLN A 167 13.34 -4.42 -17.60
C GLN A 167 12.38 -5.52 -17.13
N GLY A 168 11.25 -5.17 -16.53
CA GLY A 168 10.22 -6.12 -16.08
C GLY A 168 9.59 -6.94 -17.23
N LEU A 169 9.62 -6.40 -18.45
CA LEU A 169 9.19 -7.07 -19.68
C LEU A 169 10.34 -7.80 -20.40
N GLY A 170 11.56 -7.78 -19.85
CA GLY A 170 12.74 -8.37 -20.48
C GLY A 170 13.27 -7.56 -21.68
N ILE A 171 12.87 -6.31 -21.85
CA ILE A 171 13.35 -5.42 -22.91
C ILE A 171 14.72 -4.86 -22.52
N GLN A 172 15.69 -5.02 -23.39
CA GLN A 172 17.01 -4.39 -23.23
C GLN A 172 16.97 -2.95 -23.78
N VAL A 173 17.18 -1.98 -22.89
CA VAL A 173 17.26 -0.58 -23.28
C VAL A 173 18.68 -0.31 -23.78
N LEU A 174 18.78 0.17 -25.01
CA LEU A 174 20.07 0.59 -25.58
C LEU A 174 20.43 1.99 -25.05
N ALA A 175 21.71 2.18 -24.75
CA ALA A 175 22.21 3.51 -24.43
C ALA A 175 22.14 4.38 -25.72
N ASP A 176 21.66 5.61 -25.59
CA ASP A 176 21.78 6.59 -26.67
C ASP A 176 23.27 6.92 -26.86
N GLU A 177 23.76 6.84 -28.13
CA GLU A 177 25.11 7.22 -28.50
C GLU A 177 25.30 8.74 -28.50
#